data_be2a39c09d20b5037bf0900ab0f63dbb
#
_entry.id   be2a39c09d20b5037bf0900ab0f63dbb
#
_cell.length_a   1.000
_cell.length_b   1.000
_cell.length_c   1.000
_cell.angle_alpha   90.00
_cell.angle_beta   90.00
_cell.angle_gamma   90.00
#
_symmetry.space_group_name_H-M   'P 1'
#
loop_
_entity.id
_entity.type
_entity.pdbx_description
1 polymer ?
#
loop_
_entity_poly.entity_id
_entity_poly.type
_entity_poly.pdbx_seq_one_letter_code
_entity_poly.pdbx_strand_id
1 'polypeptide(L)'
;DNVIPGETIEKIKHEDIRDPEEMFVGNQMWIWEKPIEGHRYILGCDVSRGDSEDFTSIIIIDFDSRCQVAEYLGKIPPDLAADIVYKWGSMYNAYVVTDITGGMGVATSRKLQELGYKDLYVEGMNTADKWKYNPNEGTKTPGLAFNNKRTQIIAAFEEALRHKFVIRSKRLLNEMYTFVYINGKPNH
;
A
#
# COMPACT_ATOMS: atom_id res chain seq x y z
N ASP A 1 21.65 0.07 12.42
CA ASP A 1 21.40 1.33 11.69
C ASP A 1 19.99 1.29 11.09
N ASN A 2 19.30 2.44 11.07
CA ASN A 2 18.00 2.55 10.44
C ASN A 2 18.11 2.39 8.92
N VAL A 3 17.11 1.77 8.30
CA VAL A 3 17.03 1.65 6.84
C VAL A 3 16.76 3.04 6.23
N ILE A 4 15.85 3.81 6.84
CA ILE A 4 15.63 5.22 6.48
C ILE A 4 16.52 6.10 7.36
N PRO A 5 17.29 7.04 6.78
CA PRO A 5 18.15 7.92 7.57
C PRO A 5 17.38 8.71 8.64
N GLY A 6 17.94 8.78 9.86
CA GLY A 6 17.28 9.43 10.99
C GLY A 6 16.92 10.90 10.73
N GLU A 7 17.77 11.65 10.02
CA GLU A 7 17.49 13.03 9.62
C GLU A 7 16.26 13.14 8.69
N THR A 8 16.06 12.16 7.81
CA THR A 8 14.86 12.09 6.95
C THR A 8 13.61 11.82 7.78
N ILE A 9 13.68 10.90 8.75
CA ILE A 9 12.56 10.58 9.64
C ILE A 9 12.19 11.81 10.50
N GLU A 10 13.17 12.51 11.08
CA GLU A 10 12.91 13.72 11.86
C GLU A 10 12.31 14.86 11.02
N LYS A 11 12.77 15.02 9.78
CA LYS A 11 12.16 15.98 8.86
C LYS A 11 10.68 15.65 8.57
N ILE A 12 10.37 14.41 8.23
CA ILE A 12 9.00 13.95 7.99
C ILE A 12 8.13 14.20 9.22
N LYS A 13 8.63 13.87 10.42
CA LYS A 13 7.94 14.11 11.69
C LYS A 13 7.51 15.56 11.89
N HIS A 14 8.38 16.49 11.56
CA HIS A 14 8.12 17.91 11.80
C HIS A 14 7.36 18.60 10.67
N GLU A 15 7.55 18.19 9.42
CA GLU A 15 7.00 18.87 8.25
C GLU A 15 5.70 18.23 7.72
N ASP A 16 5.60 16.89 7.78
CA ASP A 16 4.62 16.15 6.99
C ASP A 16 3.51 15.51 7.82
N ILE A 17 3.81 15.05 9.05
CA ILE A 17 2.86 14.31 9.88
C ILE A 17 1.74 15.23 10.37
N ARG A 18 0.50 14.76 10.19
CA ARG A 18 -0.69 15.42 10.72
C ARG A 18 -1.80 14.43 11.03
N ASP A 19 -2.74 14.83 11.86
CA ASP A 19 -3.93 14.03 12.12
C ASP A 19 -4.81 13.94 10.87
N PRO A 20 -5.54 12.83 10.65
CA PRO A 20 -6.46 12.69 9.52
C PRO A 20 -7.64 13.65 9.66
N GLU A 21 -8.17 14.08 8.52
CA GLU A 21 -9.38 14.91 8.45
C GLU A 21 -10.64 14.09 8.79
N GLU A 22 -10.65 12.81 8.39
CA GLU A 22 -11.76 11.90 8.65
C GLU A 22 -11.26 10.52 9.07
N MET A 23 -12.02 9.82 9.92
CA MET A 23 -11.76 8.46 10.35
C MET A 23 -13.00 7.59 10.18
N PHE A 24 -12.81 6.37 9.72
CA PHE A 24 -13.87 5.38 9.48
C PHE A 24 -13.46 3.99 10.00
N VAL A 25 -14.38 3.05 9.96
CA VAL A 25 -14.14 1.64 10.32
C VAL A 25 -13.50 1.53 11.71
N GLY A 26 -14.17 2.06 12.74
CA GLY A 26 -13.66 2.03 14.12
C GLY A 26 -12.32 2.76 14.30
N ASN A 27 -12.13 3.85 13.61
CA ASN A 27 -10.88 4.65 13.58
C ASN A 27 -9.67 3.92 12.97
N GLN A 28 -9.89 2.86 12.19
CA GLN A 28 -8.82 2.13 11.50
C GLN A 28 -8.50 2.72 10.13
N MET A 29 -9.51 3.29 9.42
CA MET A 29 -9.34 3.98 8.15
C MET A 29 -9.18 5.48 8.38
N TRP A 30 -8.07 6.04 7.95
CA TRP A 30 -7.71 7.44 8.05
C TRP A 30 -7.67 8.08 6.68
N ILE A 31 -8.31 9.25 6.54
CA ILE A 31 -8.35 10.03 5.30
C ILE A 31 -7.76 11.41 5.59
N TRP A 32 -6.74 11.81 4.87
CA TRP A 32 -6.18 13.16 4.90
C TRP A 32 -6.70 14.03 3.75
N GLU A 33 -6.88 13.43 2.58
CA GLU A 33 -7.33 14.15 1.40
C GLU A 33 -8.34 13.30 0.61
N LYS A 34 -9.44 13.93 0.22
CA LYS A 34 -10.44 13.31 -0.67
C LYS A 34 -9.91 13.20 -2.10
N PRO A 35 -10.47 12.30 -2.93
CA PRO A 35 -10.07 12.21 -4.33
C PRO A 35 -10.27 13.53 -5.07
N ILE A 36 -9.28 13.91 -5.87
CA ILE A 36 -9.31 15.06 -6.76
C ILE A 36 -9.52 14.54 -8.17
N GLU A 37 -10.49 15.12 -8.90
CA GLU A 37 -10.78 14.74 -10.28
C GLU A 37 -9.55 14.91 -11.18
N GLY A 38 -9.24 13.92 -11.99
CA GLY A 38 -8.09 13.90 -12.89
C GLY A 38 -6.77 13.47 -12.26
N HIS A 39 -6.69 13.32 -10.93
CA HIS A 39 -5.50 12.78 -10.28
C HIS A 39 -5.45 11.24 -10.38
N ARG A 40 -4.25 10.70 -10.41
CA ARG A 40 -3.98 9.26 -10.42
C ARG A 40 -3.64 8.78 -9.02
N TYR A 41 -4.25 7.68 -8.60
CA TYR A 41 -4.03 7.11 -7.28
C TYR A 41 -3.48 5.69 -7.37
N ILE A 42 -2.60 5.34 -6.44
CA ILE A 42 -2.09 4.00 -6.26
C ILE A 42 -2.47 3.54 -4.85
N LEU A 43 -3.01 2.33 -4.74
CA LEU A 43 -3.31 1.68 -3.49
C LEU A 43 -2.37 0.49 -3.32
N GLY A 44 -1.54 0.53 -2.29
CA GLY A 44 -0.74 -0.60 -1.84
C GLY A 44 -1.45 -1.36 -0.72
N CYS A 45 -1.43 -2.68 -0.78
CA CYS A 45 -2.07 -3.54 0.22
C CYS A 45 -1.16 -4.68 0.64
N ASP A 46 -0.87 -4.76 1.94
CA ASP A 46 -0.22 -5.89 2.61
C ASP A 46 -1.22 -6.55 3.55
N VAL A 47 -1.46 -7.85 3.37
CA VAL A 47 -2.57 -8.57 4.00
C VAL A 47 -2.08 -9.58 5.01
N SER A 48 -2.52 -9.43 6.25
CA SER A 48 -2.34 -10.41 7.32
C SER A 48 -3.45 -11.47 7.33
N ARG A 49 -3.27 -12.48 8.18
CA ARG A 49 -4.31 -13.51 8.40
C ARG A 49 -5.52 -12.99 9.19
N GLY A 50 -5.35 -11.90 9.92
CA GLY A 50 -6.37 -11.32 10.78
C GLY A 50 -6.48 -11.95 12.18
N ASP A 51 -5.88 -13.11 12.41
CA ASP A 51 -5.89 -13.85 13.70
C ASP A 51 -4.51 -13.86 14.40
N SER A 52 -3.51 -13.21 13.79
CA SER A 52 -2.15 -13.07 14.29
C SER A 52 -1.91 -11.70 14.95
N GLU A 53 -0.69 -11.45 15.37
CA GLU A 53 -0.27 -10.12 15.84
C GLU A 53 -0.11 -9.13 14.68
N ASP A 54 0.05 -9.60 13.46
CA ASP A 54 0.27 -8.79 12.28
C ASP A 54 -1.01 -8.06 11.83
N PHE A 55 -0.81 -6.88 11.27
CA PHE A 55 -1.88 -6.04 10.75
C PHE A 55 -1.98 -6.14 9.23
N THR A 56 -3.20 -6.04 8.71
CA THR A 56 -3.43 -5.67 7.32
C THR A 56 -3.23 -4.17 7.18
N SER A 57 -2.35 -3.77 6.27
CA SER A 57 -2.03 -2.38 5.96
C SER A 57 -2.43 -2.05 4.53
N ILE A 58 -3.17 -0.95 4.37
CA ILE A 58 -3.56 -0.41 3.06
C ILE A 58 -3.18 1.06 3.04
N ILE A 59 -2.44 1.49 2.02
CA ILE A 59 -2.02 2.87 1.86
C ILE A 59 -2.47 3.35 0.48
N ILE A 60 -3.09 4.53 0.44
CA ILE A 60 -3.44 5.20 -0.82
C ILE A 60 -2.58 6.45 -0.97
N ILE A 61 -1.95 6.56 -2.12
CA ILE A 61 -1.14 7.71 -2.49
C ILE A 61 -1.71 8.39 -3.72
N ASP A 62 -1.67 9.71 -3.71
CA ASP A 62 -1.86 10.54 -4.89
C ASP A 62 -0.52 10.60 -5.64
N PHE A 63 -0.48 9.98 -6.82
CA PHE A 63 0.73 9.92 -7.63
C PHE A 63 1.12 11.28 -8.20
N ASP A 64 0.14 12.14 -8.49
CA ASP A 64 0.38 13.44 -9.10
C ASP A 64 0.89 14.47 -8.08
N SER A 65 0.35 14.49 -6.87
CA SER A 65 0.83 15.35 -5.77
C SER A 65 1.98 14.74 -4.95
N ARG A 66 2.29 13.44 -5.14
CA ARG A 66 3.28 12.69 -4.36
C ARG A 66 2.99 12.71 -2.86
N CYS A 67 1.74 12.49 -2.48
CA CYS A 67 1.29 12.57 -1.11
C CYS A 67 0.52 11.32 -0.70
N GLN A 68 0.74 10.85 0.53
CA GLN A 68 -0.15 9.89 1.18
C GLN A 68 -1.49 10.57 1.47
N VAL A 69 -2.59 9.98 1.00
CA VAL A 69 -3.93 10.57 1.14
C VAL A 69 -4.86 9.76 2.04
N ALA A 70 -4.61 8.46 2.18
CA ALA A 70 -5.40 7.59 3.04
C ALA A 70 -4.60 6.40 3.56
N GLU A 71 -5.03 5.83 4.69
CA GLU A 71 -4.43 4.64 5.30
C GLU A 71 -5.47 3.83 6.05
N TYR A 72 -5.46 2.53 5.86
CA TYR A 72 -6.12 1.57 6.74
C TYR A 72 -5.08 0.72 7.46
N LEU A 73 -5.28 0.50 8.76
CA LEU A 73 -4.49 -0.42 9.56
C LEU A 73 -5.41 -1.18 10.51
N GLY A 74 -5.51 -2.50 10.36
CA GLY A 74 -6.38 -3.31 11.21
C GLY A 74 -6.13 -4.80 11.07
N LYS A 75 -6.68 -5.57 12.01
CA LYS A 75 -6.60 -7.03 12.03
C LYS A 75 -7.88 -7.59 11.41
N ILE A 76 -7.81 -7.96 10.14
CA ILE A 76 -8.93 -8.50 9.37
C ILE A 76 -8.48 -9.64 8.47
N PRO A 77 -9.36 -10.62 8.19
CA PRO A 77 -9.06 -11.69 7.26
C PRO A 77 -9.02 -11.18 5.80
N PRO A 78 -8.39 -11.95 4.88
CA PRO A 78 -8.15 -11.52 3.50
C PRO A 78 -9.39 -11.15 2.68
N ASP A 79 -10.54 -11.79 2.94
CA ASP A 79 -11.80 -11.49 2.26
C ASP A 79 -12.36 -10.12 2.67
N LEU A 80 -12.31 -9.77 3.96
CA LEU A 80 -12.69 -8.44 4.44
C LEU A 80 -11.68 -7.38 3.99
N ALA A 81 -10.40 -7.71 3.89
CA ALA A 81 -9.40 -6.83 3.30
C ALA A 81 -9.76 -6.48 1.84
N ALA A 82 -10.22 -7.47 1.07
CA ALA A 82 -10.69 -7.23 -0.31
C ALA A 82 -11.89 -6.28 -0.36
N ASP A 83 -12.85 -6.40 0.56
CA ASP A 83 -14.01 -5.50 0.63
C ASP A 83 -13.58 -4.05 0.92
N ILE A 84 -12.62 -3.86 1.83
CA ILE A 84 -12.05 -2.53 2.13
C ILE A 84 -11.30 -1.96 0.92
N VAL A 85 -10.44 -2.77 0.29
CA VAL A 85 -9.72 -2.36 -0.92
C VAL A 85 -10.68 -2.01 -2.04
N TYR A 86 -11.73 -2.81 -2.25
CA TYR A 86 -12.75 -2.53 -3.26
C TYR A 86 -13.45 -1.21 -3.01
N LYS A 87 -13.92 -0.97 -1.80
CA LYS A 87 -14.63 0.25 -1.42
C LYS A 87 -13.75 1.50 -1.60
N TRP A 88 -12.61 1.52 -0.96
CA TRP A 88 -11.75 2.70 -0.94
C TRP A 88 -10.95 2.87 -2.23
N GLY A 89 -10.52 1.76 -2.84
CA GLY A 89 -9.90 1.77 -4.15
C GLY A 89 -10.85 2.33 -5.23
N SER A 90 -12.12 1.94 -5.20
CA SER A 90 -13.14 2.47 -6.12
C SER A 90 -13.40 3.96 -5.89
N MET A 91 -13.43 4.41 -4.63
CA MET A 91 -13.61 5.83 -4.29
C MET A 91 -12.51 6.71 -4.92
N TYR A 92 -11.26 6.25 -4.86
CA TYR A 92 -10.11 6.97 -5.43
C TYR A 92 -9.82 6.60 -6.89
N ASN A 93 -10.57 5.68 -7.47
CA ASN A 93 -10.25 5.08 -8.78
C ASN A 93 -8.79 4.63 -8.87
N ALA A 94 -8.33 3.93 -7.82
CA ALA A 94 -6.94 3.62 -7.60
C ALA A 94 -6.47 2.40 -8.39
N TYR A 95 -5.21 2.43 -8.82
CA TYR A 95 -4.49 1.26 -9.31
C TYR A 95 -3.99 0.46 -8.12
N VAL A 96 -4.48 -0.77 -7.96
CA VAL A 96 -4.26 -1.59 -6.77
C VAL A 96 -3.07 -2.52 -6.94
N VAL A 97 -2.13 -2.46 -6.00
CA VAL A 97 -0.96 -3.34 -5.90
C VAL A 97 -1.06 -4.11 -4.59
N THR A 98 -1.41 -5.38 -4.64
CA THR A 98 -1.45 -6.26 -3.47
C THR A 98 -0.14 -7.02 -3.35
N ASP A 99 0.46 -7.08 -2.15
CA ASP A 99 1.56 -8.00 -1.90
C ASP A 99 1.01 -9.44 -1.85
N ILE A 100 1.45 -10.26 -2.81
CA ILE A 100 1.07 -11.66 -2.92
C ILE A 100 2.12 -12.62 -2.34
N THR A 101 3.12 -12.09 -1.65
CA THR A 101 4.08 -12.89 -0.91
C THR A 101 3.38 -13.63 0.24
N GLY A 102 3.61 -14.93 0.39
CA GLY A 102 3.07 -15.69 1.51
C GLY A 102 1.59 -16.11 1.43
N GLY A 103 0.87 -15.78 0.37
CA GLY A 103 -0.45 -16.36 0.06
C GLY A 103 -1.68 -15.59 0.54
N MET A 104 -1.62 -14.79 1.60
CA MET A 104 -2.79 -14.02 2.09
C MET A 104 -3.24 -12.99 1.06
N GLY A 105 -2.32 -12.24 0.48
CA GLY A 105 -2.60 -11.32 -0.61
C GLY A 105 -3.15 -12.01 -1.86
N VAL A 106 -2.81 -13.27 -2.12
CA VAL A 106 -3.39 -14.06 -3.22
C VAL A 106 -4.90 -14.22 -3.02
N ALA A 107 -5.35 -14.55 -1.80
CA ALA A 107 -6.77 -14.67 -1.49
C ALA A 107 -7.51 -13.33 -1.69
N THR A 108 -6.93 -12.24 -1.21
CA THR A 108 -7.46 -10.89 -1.40
C THR A 108 -7.55 -10.51 -2.89
N SER A 109 -6.50 -10.76 -3.66
CA SER A 109 -6.47 -10.48 -5.10
C SER A 109 -7.53 -11.26 -5.88
N ARG A 110 -7.71 -12.55 -5.56
CA ARG A 110 -8.77 -13.36 -6.18
C ARG A 110 -10.15 -12.83 -5.85
N LYS A 111 -10.37 -12.43 -4.60
CA LYS A 111 -11.65 -11.84 -4.20
C LYS A 111 -11.91 -10.51 -4.92
N LEU A 112 -10.90 -9.66 -5.09
CA LEU A 112 -11.03 -8.42 -5.87
C LEU A 112 -11.39 -8.69 -7.33
N GLN A 113 -10.84 -9.75 -7.95
CA GLN A 113 -11.23 -10.17 -9.30
C GLN A 113 -12.70 -10.63 -9.34
N GLU A 114 -13.13 -11.44 -8.36
CA GLU A 114 -14.53 -11.88 -8.24
C GLU A 114 -15.51 -10.70 -8.08
N LEU A 115 -15.11 -9.68 -7.31
CA LEU A 115 -15.85 -8.42 -7.14
C LEU A 115 -15.83 -7.52 -8.39
N GLY A 116 -15.04 -7.87 -9.40
CA GLY A 116 -14.93 -7.12 -10.65
C GLY A 116 -14.08 -5.86 -10.58
N TYR A 117 -13.14 -5.77 -9.61
CA TYR A 117 -12.19 -4.66 -9.59
C TYR A 117 -11.27 -4.72 -10.82
N LYS A 118 -11.20 -3.63 -11.59
CA LYS A 118 -10.56 -3.65 -12.93
C LYS A 118 -9.09 -3.27 -12.92
N ASP A 119 -8.71 -2.30 -12.08
CA ASP A 119 -7.36 -1.72 -12.09
C ASP A 119 -6.42 -2.41 -11.10
N LEU A 120 -6.14 -3.69 -11.34
CA LEU A 120 -5.23 -4.52 -10.56
C LEU A 120 -3.86 -4.62 -11.24
N TYR A 121 -2.80 -4.41 -10.47
CA TYR A 121 -1.43 -4.64 -10.93
C TYR A 121 -1.20 -6.14 -11.16
N VAL A 122 -0.59 -6.48 -12.31
CA VAL A 122 -0.14 -7.84 -12.64
C VAL A 122 1.33 -7.79 -12.99
N GLU A 123 2.15 -8.55 -12.27
CA GLU A 123 3.60 -8.57 -12.47
C GLU A 123 3.97 -9.06 -13.87
N GLY A 124 4.85 -8.32 -14.55
CA GLY A 124 5.32 -8.65 -15.91
C GLY A 124 4.34 -8.30 -17.03
N MET A 125 3.26 -7.58 -16.75
CA MET A 125 2.39 -7.01 -17.78
C MET A 125 2.65 -5.50 -17.91
N ASN A 126 2.79 -5.05 -19.17
CA ASN A 126 2.82 -3.62 -19.45
C ASN A 126 1.47 -2.98 -19.14
N THR A 127 1.50 -1.71 -18.73
CA THR A 127 0.26 -0.91 -18.54
C THR A 127 -0.62 -0.86 -19.79
N ALA A 128 -0.02 -0.95 -20.99
CA ALA A 128 -0.75 -1.04 -22.25
C ALA A 128 -1.49 -2.40 -22.42
N ASP A 129 -1.01 -3.46 -21.77
CA ASP A 129 -1.59 -4.80 -21.85
C ASP A 129 -2.60 -5.09 -20.74
N LYS A 130 -2.73 -4.23 -19.73
CA LYS A 130 -3.68 -4.41 -18.62
C LYS A 130 -5.12 -4.57 -19.10
N TRP A 131 -5.48 -3.95 -20.23
CA TRP A 131 -6.79 -4.05 -20.87
C TRP A 131 -7.02 -5.37 -21.63
N LYS A 132 -5.95 -6.13 -21.89
CA LYS A 132 -6.00 -7.45 -22.53
C LYS A 132 -6.05 -8.57 -21.50
N TYR A 133 -5.84 -8.25 -20.22
CA TYR A 133 -5.90 -9.23 -19.16
C TYR A 133 -7.33 -9.75 -19.01
N ASN A 134 -7.50 -11.04 -19.28
CA ASN A 134 -8.75 -11.75 -19.04
C ASN A 134 -8.61 -12.53 -17.72
N PRO A 135 -9.32 -12.13 -16.65
CA PRO A 135 -9.23 -12.80 -15.35
C PRO A 135 -9.69 -14.27 -15.43
N ASN A 136 -10.46 -14.64 -16.46
CA ASN A 136 -10.93 -16.01 -16.67
C ASN A 136 -9.92 -16.90 -17.43
N GLU A 137 -8.88 -16.34 -18.02
CA GLU A 137 -7.82 -17.12 -18.69
C GLU A 137 -6.73 -17.65 -17.75
N GLY A 138 -6.87 -17.45 -16.46
CA GLY A 138 -6.32 -18.30 -15.39
C GLY A 138 -4.80 -18.31 -15.18
N THR A 139 -4.00 -17.42 -15.79
CA THR A 139 -2.56 -17.63 -15.82
C THR A 139 -1.74 -16.79 -14.82
N LYS A 140 -2.23 -15.67 -14.30
CA LYS A 140 -1.48 -14.86 -13.32
C LYS A 140 -2.40 -14.28 -12.25
N THR A 141 -2.03 -14.47 -10.99
CA THR A 141 -2.66 -13.77 -9.87
C THR A 141 -2.21 -12.31 -9.88
N PRO A 142 -3.15 -11.34 -9.85
CA PRO A 142 -2.79 -9.95 -9.69
C PRO A 142 -2.04 -9.72 -8.38
N GLY A 143 -1.00 -8.89 -8.43
CA GLY A 143 -0.20 -8.52 -7.28
C GLY A 143 1.29 -8.51 -7.57
N LEU A 144 2.05 -8.16 -6.56
CA LEU A 144 3.50 -8.07 -6.57
C LEU A 144 4.08 -9.04 -5.56
N ALA A 145 4.99 -9.91 -5.99
CA ALA A 145 5.79 -10.73 -5.09
C ALA A 145 6.92 -9.85 -4.47
N PHE A 146 6.59 -9.14 -3.41
CA PHE A 146 7.44 -8.12 -2.78
C PHE A 146 8.83 -8.65 -2.40
N ASN A 147 8.92 -9.86 -1.84
CA ASN A 147 10.19 -10.43 -1.39
C ASN A 147 11.24 -10.50 -2.50
N ASN A 148 10.83 -10.76 -3.72
CA ASN A 148 11.74 -10.86 -4.87
C ASN A 148 12.31 -9.51 -5.30
N LYS A 149 11.70 -8.41 -4.86
CA LYS A 149 12.05 -7.03 -5.25
C LYS A 149 12.31 -6.12 -4.04
N ARG A 150 12.39 -6.70 -2.84
CA ARG A 150 12.49 -5.96 -1.57
C ARG A 150 13.56 -4.87 -1.60
N THR A 151 14.77 -5.21 -2.00
CA THR A 151 15.89 -4.25 -2.06
C THR A 151 15.61 -3.09 -3.02
N GLN A 152 15.05 -3.39 -4.20
CA GLN A 152 14.72 -2.37 -5.20
C GLN A 152 13.61 -1.44 -4.73
N ILE A 153 12.58 -2.00 -4.07
CA ILE A 153 11.45 -1.22 -3.55
C ILE A 153 11.88 -0.31 -2.41
N ILE A 154 12.72 -0.81 -1.50
CA ILE A 154 13.27 0.00 -0.40
C ILE A 154 14.10 1.16 -0.97
N ALA A 155 15.00 0.90 -1.92
CA ALA A 155 15.80 1.94 -2.55
C ALA A 155 14.93 3.00 -3.26
N ALA A 156 13.88 2.56 -3.95
CA ALA A 156 12.92 3.48 -4.59
C ALA A 156 12.12 4.31 -3.56
N PHE A 157 11.78 3.70 -2.42
CA PHE A 157 11.10 4.42 -1.34
C PHE A 157 12.00 5.49 -0.71
N GLU A 158 13.26 5.15 -0.40
CA GLU A 158 14.25 6.13 0.09
C GLU A 158 14.45 7.28 -0.92
N GLU A 159 14.53 6.97 -2.21
CA GLU A 159 14.60 7.97 -3.27
C GLU A 159 13.37 8.87 -3.29
N ALA A 160 12.17 8.30 -3.20
CA ALA A 160 10.91 9.04 -3.17
C ALA A 160 10.88 10.04 -1.99
N LEU A 161 11.33 9.61 -0.80
CA LEU A 161 11.41 10.48 0.38
C LEU A 161 12.38 11.66 0.17
N ARG A 162 13.53 11.43 -0.46
CA ARG A 162 14.48 12.51 -0.82
C ARG A 162 13.87 13.50 -1.83
N HIS A 163 12.99 13.03 -2.71
CA HIS A 163 12.31 13.83 -3.72
C HIS A 163 10.93 14.35 -3.27
N LYS A 164 10.78 14.57 -1.96
CA LYS A 164 9.61 15.20 -1.33
C LYS A 164 8.30 14.41 -1.48
N PHE A 165 8.36 13.10 -1.40
CA PHE A 165 7.15 12.33 -1.16
C PHE A 165 6.65 12.61 0.27
N VAL A 166 5.39 12.98 0.40
CA VAL A 166 4.81 13.44 1.67
C VAL A 166 4.15 12.28 2.40
N ILE A 167 4.63 11.96 3.61
CA ILE A 167 4.05 10.99 4.52
C ILE A 167 3.16 11.72 5.53
N ARG A 168 1.90 11.33 5.65
CA ARG A 168 0.94 11.91 6.60
C ARG A 168 0.77 11.12 7.89
N SER A 169 1.01 9.80 7.81
CA SER A 169 0.68 8.87 8.89
C SER A 169 1.74 8.81 9.97
N LYS A 170 1.34 9.10 11.21
CA LYS A 170 2.16 8.81 12.39
C LYS A 170 2.36 7.30 12.63
N ARG A 171 1.45 6.43 12.14
CA ARG A 171 1.63 4.97 12.20
C ARG A 171 2.79 4.55 11.32
N LEU A 172 2.80 5.00 10.06
CA LEU A 172 3.90 4.73 9.14
C LEU A 172 5.22 5.34 9.62
N LEU A 173 5.20 6.53 10.21
CA LEU A 173 6.40 7.13 10.83
C LEU A 173 6.98 6.23 11.92
N ASN A 174 6.12 5.66 12.78
CA ASN A 174 6.57 4.75 13.85
C ASN A 174 7.23 3.49 13.28
N GLU A 175 6.67 2.92 12.20
CA GLU A 175 7.26 1.79 11.48
C GLU A 175 8.66 2.14 10.93
N MET A 176 8.86 3.35 10.41
CA MET A 176 10.17 3.79 9.92
C MET A 176 11.24 3.83 11.02
N TYR A 177 10.89 4.15 12.27
CA TYR A 177 11.84 4.13 13.38
C TYR A 177 12.30 2.72 13.74
N THR A 178 11.45 1.72 13.56
CA THR A 178 11.75 0.32 13.86
C THR A 178 12.33 -0.45 12.68
N PHE A 179 12.29 0.15 11.48
CA PHE A 179 12.83 -0.46 10.28
C PHE A 179 14.35 -0.31 10.21
N VAL A 180 15.06 -1.39 10.61
CA VAL A 180 16.50 -1.39 10.83
C VAL A 180 17.23 -2.47 10.05
N TYR A 181 18.53 -2.30 9.84
CA TYR A 181 19.37 -3.36 9.29
C TYR A 181 19.78 -4.35 10.39
N ILE A 182 19.43 -5.63 10.21
CA ILE A 182 19.89 -6.74 11.03
C ILE A 182 20.70 -7.68 10.15
N ASN A 183 21.98 -7.91 10.49
CA ASN A 183 22.91 -8.73 9.69
C ASN A 183 22.96 -8.30 8.20
N GLY A 184 22.95 -6.99 7.95
CA GLY A 184 22.98 -6.41 6.61
C GLY A 184 21.71 -6.56 5.79
N LYS A 185 20.60 -7.03 6.39
CA LYS A 185 19.29 -7.12 5.75
C LYS A 185 18.29 -6.21 6.43
N PRO A 186 17.45 -5.48 5.66
CA PRO A 186 16.36 -4.69 6.22
C PRO A 186 15.38 -5.61 6.97
N ASN A 187 15.09 -5.26 8.23
CA ASN A 187 14.18 -6.00 9.08
C ASN A 187 13.35 -5.05 9.94
N HIS A 188 12.21 -5.59 10.42
CA HIS A 188 11.20 -4.85 11.16
C HIS A 188 10.88 -5.56 12.46
#